data_112634e3c5ba6f96d7658329c2573fb3
#
_entry.id   112634e3c5ba6f96d7658329c2573fb3
#
_cell.length_a   1.000
_cell.length_b   1.000
_cell.length_c   1.000
_cell.angle_alpha   90.00
_cell.angle_beta   90.00
_cell.angle_gamma   90.00
#
_symmetry.space_group_name_H-M   'P 1'
#
loop_
_entity.id
_entity.type
_entity.pdbx_description
1 polymer ?
#
loop_
_entity_poly.entity_id
_entity_poly.type
_entity_poly.pdbx_seq_one_letter_code
_entity_poly.pdbx_strand_id
1 'polypeptide(L)'
;MNRSIVRFLIAKLLLIEAALLVVPLIVALIYHEDAKVFASILGTMGILLFLGVLGTLFKPKNYHIYTKEGMLIVALCWVLWSFFGGLPFVFAGQIPSVIDAFFEMSSGFTTTGATILTDTGVLTHSLLFWRSFAHLIGGMGVLVFALAIMNNSKNGHHEVMRAEVPGPVFGKVVAKLKNTAQILYIIYLTMFVIFAVILWLCGMSIFDSIITAMGGAGTGGFAVYNDSIAHYHSDLITYVVTVGTLLFGVNFNLYFYILLRKIKFFFQDEELRTYFAIVAISTGLIILNIFGIYHNLADSFKYSFFEVSTIITTTGFGLTDITKWPLFSQYILLLLMFIGGSAGSTAGGFKVIRAMIIAKIARNQTLASLYPNRILSLHINGSVLDKETQHSVLKYLAVYVLIILSLVTVLSLDNQDLLIVTSAAASTFNNIGPLLGTSDSFAIFSPLSKLIMGFAMIAGRLEIYPLLLLFLPKTWSKT
;
A
#
# COMPACT_ATOMS: atom_id res chain seq x y z
N MET A 1 -3.76 9.12 28.83
CA MET A 1 -2.94 9.22 27.60
C MET A 1 -1.64 10.00 27.90
N ASN A 2 -0.49 9.45 27.53
CA ASN A 2 0.82 10.10 27.67
C ASN A 2 1.12 11.00 26.46
N ARG A 3 0.61 12.24 26.47
CA ARG A 3 0.77 13.19 25.35
C ARG A 3 2.23 13.57 25.09
N SER A 4 3.11 13.49 26.11
CA SER A 4 4.50 13.89 25.95
C SER A 4 5.31 12.88 25.15
N ILE A 5 5.02 11.56 25.26
CA ILE A 5 5.67 10.53 24.45
C ILE A 5 5.18 10.59 23.00
N VAL A 6 3.86 10.82 22.79
CA VAL A 6 3.28 10.96 21.44
C VAL A 6 3.95 12.11 20.69
N ARG A 7 4.01 13.32 21.31
CA ARG A 7 4.69 14.48 20.71
C ARG A 7 6.16 14.19 20.40
N PHE A 8 6.89 13.60 21.35
CA PHE A 8 8.32 13.31 21.20
C PHE A 8 8.60 12.34 20.07
N LEU A 9 7.79 11.27 19.92
CA LEU A 9 7.96 10.29 18.85
C LEU A 9 7.56 10.86 17.49
N ILE A 10 6.47 11.61 17.40
CA ILE A 10 6.09 12.31 16.17
C ILE A 10 7.21 13.26 15.73
N ALA A 11 7.76 14.06 16.66
CA ALA A 11 8.86 14.96 16.35
C ALA A 11 10.09 14.22 15.77
N LYS A 12 10.43 13.05 16.32
CA LYS A 12 11.50 12.19 15.75
C LYS A 12 11.17 11.69 14.36
N LEU A 13 9.91 11.32 14.10
CA LEU A 13 9.47 10.86 12.79
C LEU A 13 9.54 11.98 11.75
N LEU A 14 9.23 13.24 12.13
CA LEU A 14 9.40 14.40 11.25
C LEU A 14 10.88 14.67 10.93
N LEU A 15 11.81 14.45 11.89
CA LEU A 15 13.25 14.53 11.61
C LEU A 15 13.72 13.45 10.63
N ILE A 16 13.12 12.26 10.68
CA ILE A 16 13.41 11.19 9.72
C ILE A 16 12.92 11.60 8.33
N GLU A 17 11.71 12.13 8.21
CA GLU A 17 11.17 12.63 6.94
C GLU A 17 12.06 13.73 6.34
N ALA A 18 12.54 14.67 7.18
CA ALA A 18 13.50 15.69 6.75
C ALA A 18 14.81 15.07 6.20
N ALA A 19 15.31 14.02 6.84
CA ALA A 19 16.51 13.32 6.37
C ALA A 19 16.25 12.57 5.05
N LEU A 20 15.06 12.01 4.85
CA LEU A 20 14.69 11.34 3.59
C LEU A 20 14.59 12.31 2.41
N LEU A 21 14.20 13.56 2.64
CA LEU A 21 14.18 14.62 1.61
C LEU A 21 15.58 14.98 1.07
N VAL A 22 16.66 14.57 1.73
CA VAL A 22 18.02 14.72 1.19
C VAL A 22 18.18 13.95 -0.12
N VAL A 23 17.49 12.80 -0.28
CA VAL A 23 17.63 11.96 -1.47
C VAL A 23 17.07 12.66 -2.72
N PRO A 24 15.81 13.16 -2.76
CA PRO A 24 15.34 13.94 -3.89
C PRO A 24 16.11 15.25 -4.09
N LEU A 25 16.69 15.86 -3.05
CA LEU A 25 17.59 17.01 -3.19
C LEU A 25 18.86 16.64 -3.99
N ILE A 26 19.42 15.46 -3.76
CA ILE A 26 20.58 14.95 -4.55
C ILE A 26 20.14 14.72 -6.01
N VAL A 27 18.93 14.19 -6.24
CA VAL A 27 18.41 14.02 -7.61
C VAL A 27 18.27 15.37 -8.30
N ALA A 28 17.73 16.40 -7.63
CA ALA A 28 17.65 17.75 -8.16
C ALA A 28 19.03 18.30 -8.57
N LEU A 29 20.08 18.02 -7.77
CA LEU A 29 21.47 18.40 -8.10
C LEU A 29 21.97 17.69 -9.35
N ILE A 30 21.72 16.39 -9.47
CA ILE A 30 22.18 15.58 -10.62
C ILE A 30 21.52 16.07 -11.93
N TYR A 31 20.24 16.42 -11.88
CA TYR A 31 19.49 16.88 -13.05
C TYR A 31 19.54 18.39 -13.27
N HIS A 32 20.32 19.14 -12.46
CA HIS A 32 20.47 20.61 -12.57
C HIS A 32 19.14 21.35 -12.63
N GLU A 33 18.20 20.97 -11.74
CA GLU A 33 16.86 21.54 -11.70
C GLU A 33 16.87 23.02 -11.24
N ASP A 34 15.75 23.71 -11.44
CA ASP A 34 15.60 25.12 -11.12
C ASP A 34 15.76 25.44 -9.62
N ALA A 35 16.28 26.61 -9.30
CA ALA A 35 16.45 27.10 -7.92
C ALA A 35 15.15 27.06 -7.11
N LYS A 36 13.98 27.21 -7.78
CA LYS A 36 12.67 27.12 -7.12
C LYS A 36 12.41 25.73 -6.56
N VAL A 37 12.80 24.66 -7.27
CA VAL A 37 12.65 23.28 -6.81
C VAL A 37 13.57 23.02 -5.62
N PHE A 38 14.83 23.46 -5.67
CA PHE A 38 15.74 23.41 -4.53
C PHE A 38 15.17 24.13 -3.31
N ALA A 39 14.70 25.36 -3.50
CA ALA A 39 14.10 26.14 -2.41
C ALA A 39 12.87 25.47 -1.82
N SER A 40 12.05 24.77 -2.62
CA SER A 40 10.87 24.06 -2.17
C SER A 40 11.21 22.86 -1.27
N ILE A 41 12.21 22.05 -1.67
CA ILE A 41 12.69 20.91 -0.89
C ILE A 41 13.36 21.40 0.40
N LEU A 42 14.29 22.35 0.31
CA LEU A 42 14.99 22.92 1.48
C LEU A 42 14.05 23.65 2.45
N GLY A 43 13.04 24.35 1.93
CA GLY A 43 12.01 25.01 2.75
C GLY A 43 11.20 23.99 3.55
N THR A 44 10.78 22.89 2.90
CA THR A 44 10.08 21.80 3.59
C THR A 44 10.97 21.13 4.64
N MET A 45 12.24 20.84 4.28
CA MET A 45 13.22 20.31 5.24
C MET A 45 13.40 21.24 6.45
N GLY A 46 13.48 22.54 6.21
CA GLY A 46 13.60 23.56 7.27
C GLY A 46 12.42 23.52 8.24
N ILE A 47 11.18 23.44 7.72
CA ILE A 47 9.95 23.31 8.52
C ILE A 47 9.99 22.03 9.36
N LEU A 48 10.29 20.89 8.73
CA LEU A 48 10.36 19.59 9.41
C LEU A 48 11.44 19.54 10.48
N LEU A 49 12.63 20.09 10.21
CA LEU A 49 13.73 20.21 11.18
C LEU A 49 13.33 21.11 12.36
N PHE A 50 12.72 22.27 12.09
CA PHE A 50 12.26 23.18 13.13
C PHE A 50 11.25 22.50 14.07
N LEU A 51 10.18 21.90 13.51
CA LEU A 51 9.14 21.22 14.28
C LEU A 51 9.69 19.98 15.00
N GLY A 52 10.55 19.22 14.35
CA GLY A 52 11.17 18.01 14.88
C GLY A 52 12.12 18.33 16.06
N VAL A 53 13.00 19.33 15.92
CA VAL A 53 13.89 19.77 17.00
C VAL A 53 13.08 20.32 18.16
N LEU A 54 12.14 21.23 17.89
CA LEU A 54 11.29 21.83 18.93
C LEU A 54 10.54 20.75 19.74
N GLY A 55 9.98 19.74 19.06
CA GLY A 55 9.27 18.66 19.73
C GLY A 55 10.16 17.71 20.54
N THR A 56 11.43 17.55 20.16
CA THR A 56 12.41 16.68 20.85
C THR A 56 13.09 17.36 22.04
N LEU A 57 13.09 18.69 22.13
CA LEU A 57 13.65 19.43 23.27
C LEU A 57 12.97 19.06 24.60
N PHE A 58 11.68 18.77 24.56
CA PHE A 58 10.91 18.41 25.74
C PHE A 58 10.81 16.90 25.89
N LYS A 59 11.81 16.27 26.49
CA LYS A 59 11.85 14.82 26.71
C LYS A 59 10.69 14.35 27.61
N PRO A 60 10.06 13.20 27.30
CA PRO A 60 9.02 12.64 28.14
C PRO A 60 9.61 12.11 29.45
N LYS A 61 8.88 12.30 30.56
CA LYS A 61 9.27 11.72 31.88
C LYS A 61 9.09 10.20 31.90
N ASN A 62 8.12 9.68 31.13
CA ASN A 62 7.82 8.26 31.01
C ASN A 62 7.82 7.85 29.53
N TYR A 63 8.62 6.84 29.21
CA TYR A 63 8.77 6.28 27.85
C TYR A 63 7.88 5.06 27.60
N HIS A 64 6.99 4.73 28.52
CA HIS A 64 6.08 3.59 28.32
C HIS A 64 5.00 3.96 27.30
N ILE A 65 4.81 3.10 26.29
CA ILE A 65 3.82 3.25 25.22
C ILE A 65 2.78 2.15 25.42
N TYR A 66 1.52 2.53 25.58
CA TYR A 66 0.39 1.60 25.59
C TYR A 66 -0.19 1.49 24.17
N THR A 67 -1.04 0.50 23.93
CA THR A 67 -1.71 0.25 22.65
C THR A 67 -2.40 1.50 22.08
N LYS A 68 -3.04 2.29 22.95
CA LYS A 68 -3.72 3.55 22.58
C LYS A 68 -2.75 4.58 21.99
N GLU A 69 -1.62 4.82 22.68
CA GLU A 69 -0.57 5.73 22.19
C GLU A 69 0.08 5.22 20.93
N GLY A 70 0.33 3.91 20.83
CA GLY A 70 0.89 3.28 19.64
C GLY A 70 0.04 3.53 18.40
N MET A 71 -1.26 3.24 18.47
CA MET A 71 -2.20 3.46 17.36
C MET A 71 -2.29 4.94 16.96
N LEU A 72 -2.30 5.88 17.95
CA LEU A 72 -2.32 7.30 17.68
C LEU A 72 -1.05 7.80 16.98
N ILE A 73 0.12 7.34 17.44
CA ILE A 73 1.41 7.70 16.82
C ILE A 73 1.42 7.28 15.36
N VAL A 74 0.97 6.05 15.09
CA VAL A 74 0.88 5.50 13.73
C VAL A 74 -0.03 6.39 12.87
N ALA A 75 -1.27 6.61 13.29
CA ALA A 75 -2.24 7.38 12.51
C ALA A 75 -1.77 8.82 12.25
N LEU A 76 -1.27 9.50 13.29
CA LEU A 76 -0.74 10.85 13.16
C LEU A 76 0.51 10.91 12.26
N CYS A 77 1.39 9.92 12.35
CA CYS A 77 2.57 9.84 11.50
C CYS A 77 2.18 9.83 10.02
N TRP A 78 1.29 8.94 9.62
CA TRP A 78 0.85 8.83 8.23
C TRP A 78 0.18 10.10 7.72
N VAL A 79 -0.70 10.73 8.53
CA VAL A 79 -1.34 12.01 8.16
C VAL A 79 -0.31 13.13 8.01
N LEU A 80 0.62 13.26 8.97
CA LEU A 80 1.62 14.32 8.94
C LEU A 80 2.65 14.12 7.82
N TRP A 81 3.12 12.89 7.60
CA TRP A 81 4.03 12.60 6.50
C TRP A 81 3.38 12.84 5.14
N SER A 82 2.11 12.47 4.97
CA SER A 82 1.39 12.80 3.73
C SER A 82 1.24 14.31 3.54
N PHE A 83 0.99 15.05 4.61
CA PHE A 83 0.85 16.50 4.56
C PHE A 83 2.17 17.21 4.27
N PHE A 84 3.21 16.93 5.05
CA PHE A 84 4.52 17.57 4.88
C PHE A 84 5.24 17.11 3.61
N GLY A 85 5.13 15.84 3.27
CA GLY A 85 5.66 15.29 2.02
C GLY A 85 5.03 15.92 0.77
N GLY A 86 3.82 16.47 0.87
CA GLY A 86 3.15 17.23 -0.18
C GLY A 86 3.69 18.65 -0.37
N LEU A 87 4.30 19.26 0.65
CA LEU A 87 4.73 20.66 0.60
C LEU A 87 5.76 20.98 -0.50
N PRO A 88 6.73 20.09 -0.85
CA PRO A 88 7.65 20.37 -1.96
C PRO A 88 6.93 20.62 -3.27
N PHE A 89 5.84 19.91 -3.57
CA PHE A 89 5.05 20.10 -4.78
C PHE A 89 4.31 21.45 -4.78
N VAL A 90 3.76 21.84 -3.62
CA VAL A 90 3.07 23.14 -3.46
C VAL A 90 4.05 24.29 -3.61
N PHE A 91 5.19 24.26 -2.94
CA PHE A 91 6.18 25.35 -2.98
C PHE A 91 6.87 25.44 -4.34
N ALA A 92 7.11 24.31 -5.03
CA ALA A 92 7.59 24.30 -6.39
C ALA A 92 6.53 24.84 -7.39
N GLY A 93 5.25 24.80 -7.01
CA GLY A 93 4.13 25.23 -7.86
C GLY A 93 3.73 24.19 -8.92
N GLN A 94 4.23 22.94 -8.80
CA GLN A 94 3.89 21.86 -9.72
C GLN A 94 2.53 21.22 -9.37
N ILE A 95 2.16 21.19 -8.08
CA ILE A 95 0.82 20.89 -7.58
C ILE A 95 0.44 22.02 -6.61
N PRO A 96 -0.16 23.12 -7.10
CA PRO A 96 -0.39 24.31 -6.27
C PRO A 96 -1.40 24.11 -5.13
N SER A 97 -2.36 23.19 -5.32
CA SER A 97 -3.40 22.90 -4.34
C SER A 97 -2.84 22.04 -3.20
N VAL A 98 -2.97 22.49 -1.96
CA VAL A 98 -2.55 21.74 -0.76
C VAL A 98 -3.34 20.44 -0.62
N ILE A 99 -4.63 20.44 -1.00
CA ILE A 99 -5.50 19.24 -0.93
C ILE A 99 -5.00 18.21 -1.96
N ASP A 100 -4.69 18.65 -3.18
CA ASP A 100 -4.21 17.79 -4.24
C ASP A 100 -2.81 17.24 -3.90
N ALA A 101 -1.93 18.05 -3.34
CA ALA A 101 -0.62 17.61 -2.87
C ALA A 101 -0.71 16.61 -1.69
N PHE A 102 -1.66 16.83 -0.76
CA PHE A 102 -1.96 15.87 0.31
C PHE A 102 -2.49 14.55 -0.25
N PHE A 103 -3.41 14.58 -1.22
CA PHE A 103 -3.92 13.39 -1.90
C PHE A 103 -2.77 12.61 -2.57
N GLU A 104 -1.95 13.31 -3.36
CA GLU A 104 -0.84 12.70 -4.10
C GLU A 104 0.17 12.04 -3.15
N MET A 105 0.52 12.69 -2.04
CA MET A 105 1.46 12.12 -1.09
C MET A 105 0.84 11.14 -0.11
N SER A 106 -0.46 11.23 0.17
CA SER A 106 -1.19 10.15 0.83
C SER A 106 -1.13 8.89 -0.03
N SER A 107 -1.38 9.03 -1.34
CA SER A 107 -1.23 7.96 -2.31
C SER A 107 0.21 7.43 -2.36
N GLY A 108 1.21 8.32 -2.32
CA GLY A 108 2.62 7.97 -2.30
C GLY A 108 2.99 7.10 -1.10
N PHE A 109 2.79 7.60 0.11
CA PHE A 109 3.18 6.88 1.32
C PHE A 109 2.33 5.65 1.59
N THR A 110 1.03 5.66 1.30
CA THR A 110 0.16 4.49 1.46
C THR A 110 0.31 3.46 0.34
N THR A 111 1.19 3.73 -0.62
CA THR A 111 1.44 2.85 -1.77
C THR A 111 0.17 2.57 -2.59
N THR A 112 -0.66 3.59 -2.77
CA THR A 112 -1.92 3.47 -3.50
C THR A 112 -1.71 3.63 -5.02
N GLY A 113 -0.92 4.62 -5.46
CA GLY A 113 -0.72 4.91 -6.88
C GLY A 113 -1.82 5.72 -7.56
N ALA A 114 -2.87 6.09 -6.82
CA ALA A 114 -3.88 7.03 -7.30
C ALA A 114 -3.25 8.43 -7.50
N THR A 115 -3.49 9.07 -8.64
CA THR A 115 -2.89 10.38 -8.95
C THR A 115 -3.93 11.38 -9.38
N ILE A 116 -3.72 12.64 -8.98
CA ILE A 116 -4.48 13.79 -9.48
C ILE A 116 -3.84 14.37 -10.76
N LEU A 117 -2.64 13.93 -11.10
CA LEU A 117 -1.95 14.44 -12.27
C LEU A 117 -2.60 13.90 -13.55
N THR A 118 -2.90 14.78 -14.47
CA THR A 118 -3.32 14.44 -15.83
C THR A 118 -2.10 14.26 -16.75
N ASP A 119 -0.99 14.91 -16.38
CA ASP A 119 0.29 14.79 -17.08
C ASP A 119 1.42 14.73 -16.05
N THR A 120 2.14 13.60 -16.01
CA THR A 120 3.32 13.41 -15.15
C THR A 120 4.52 14.25 -15.60
N GLY A 121 4.56 14.67 -16.87
CA GLY A 121 5.61 15.53 -17.44
C GLY A 121 5.69 16.93 -16.80
N VAL A 122 4.67 17.34 -16.05
CA VAL A 122 4.70 18.61 -15.28
C VAL A 122 5.69 18.53 -14.11
N LEU A 123 5.98 17.32 -13.60
CA LEU A 123 6.87 17.13 -12.46
C LEU A 123 8.34 17.08 -12.91
N THR A 124 9.21 17.72 -12.13
CA THR A 124 10.67 17.58 -12.26
C THR A 124 11.12 16.18 -11.79
N HIS A 125 12.32 15.75 -12.22
CA HIS A 125 12.87 14.44 -11.87
C HIS A 125 12.96 14.21 -10.36
N SER A 126 13.32 15.22 -9.58
CA SER A 126 13.41 15.13 -8.12
C SER A 126 12.05 14.90 -7.46
N LEU A 127 10.99 15.55 -7.95
CA LEU A 127 9.64 15.38 -7.41
C LEU A 127 8.99 14.10 -7.92
N LEU A 128 9.25 13.66 -9.17
CA LEU A 128 8.90 12.31 -9.64
C LEU A 128 9.58 11.23 -8.78
N PHE A 129 10.87 11.44 -8.47
CA PHE A 129 11.61 10.54 -7.58
C PHE A 129 11.01 10.51 -6.17
N TRP A 130 10.72 11.67 -5.56
CA TRP A 130 10.15 11.77 -4.22
C TRP A 130 8.83 11.03 -4.10
N ARG A 131 7.96 11.20 -5.07
CA ARG A 131 6.67 10.53 -5.18
C ARG A 131 6.82 9.00 -5.18
N SER A 132 7.72 8.46 -5.99
CA SER A 132 7.97 7.01 -6.09
C SER A 132 8.79 6.48 -4.92
N PHE A 133 9.69 7.30 -4.35
CA PHE A 133 10.44 6.96 -3.14
C PHE A 133 9.52 6.81 -1.93
N ALA A 134 8.44 7.59 -1.88
CA ALA A 134 7.39 7.39 -0.88
C ALA A 134 6.77 5.98 -0.95
N HIS A 135 6.61 5.40 -2.15
CA HIS A 135 6.17 4.00 -2.28
C HIS A 135 7.18 3.01 -1.68
N LEU A 136 8.47 3.21 -1.94
CA LEU A 136 9.50 2.33 -1.38
C LEU A 136 9.49 2.36 0.15
N ILE A 137 9.36 3.56 0.74
CA ILE A 137 9.30 3.74 2.20
C ILE A 137 7.99 3.17 2.76
N GLY A 138 6.87 3.49 2.11
CA GLY A 138 5.53 3.09 2.55
C GLY A 138 5.27 1.59 2.43
N GLY A 139 5.92 0.90 1.48
CA GLY A 139 5.70 -0.52 1.21
C GLY A 139 5.96 -1.42 2.42
N MET A 140 7.02 -1.18 3.18
CA MET A 140 7.31 -1.93 4.42
C MET A 140 6.83 -1.23 5.70
N GLY A 141 6.05 -0.17 5.54
CA GLY A 141 5.58 0.62 6.66
C GLY A 141 6.62 1.60 7.21
N VAL A 142 6.20 2.86 7.32
CA VAL A 142 7.05 3.96 7.81
C VAL A 142 7.58 3.67 9.22
N LEU A 143 6.79 3.01 10.05
CA LEU A 143 7.17 2.77 11.45
C LEU A 143 8.07 1.56 11.63
N VAL A 144 7.97 0.53 10.80
CA VAL A 144 8.95 -0.56 10.80
C VAL A 144 10.32 -0.02 10.42
N PHE A 145 10.38 0.89 9.43
CA PHE A 145 11.60 1.61 9.08
C PHE A 145 12.12 2.48 10.24
N ALA A 146 11.23 3.29 10.85
CA ALA A 146 11.60 4.12 12.00
C ALA A 146 12.06 3.30 13.20
N LEU A 147 11.43 2.16 13.48
CA LEU A 147 11.82 1.26 14.57
C LEU A 147 13.14 0.53 14.29
N ALA A 148 13.43 0.20 13.03
CA ALA A 148 14.71 -0.37 12.64
C ALA A 148 15.87 0.62 12.90
N ILE A 149 15.64 1.91 12.70
CA ILE A 149 16.62 2.99 12.90
C ILE A 149 16.69 3.42 14.37
N MET A 150 15.56 3.46 15.10
CA MET A 150 15.51 3.90 16.49
C MET A 150 16.12 2.88 17.43
N ASN A 151 17.30 3.17 17.94
CA ASN A 151 18.08 2.29 18.82
C ASN A 151 17.52 2.19 20.26
N ASN A 152 17.36 0.97 20.78
CA ASN A 152 17.44 0.55 22.19
C ASN A 152 16.54 1.19 23.26
N SER A 153 15.23 1.32 23.07
CA SER A 153 14.34 1.40 24.25
C SER A 153 13.57 0.06 24.44
N LYS A 154 13.71 -0.53 25.62
CA LYS A 154 13.21 -1.90 25.93
C LYS A 154 11.68 -2.02 26.07
N ASN A 155 10.92 -0.91 26.04
CA ASN A 155 9.50 -0.87 26.40
C ASN A 155 8.64 -0.16 25.34
N GLY A 156 7.66 -0.83 24.76
CA GLY A 156 6.56 -0.23 23.99
C GLY A 156 6.63 -0.34 22.46
N HIS A 157 7.74 -0.80 21.87
CA HIS A 157 7.84 -0.94 20.40
C HIS A 157 6.94 -2.03 19.82
N HIS A 158 6.57 -3.02 20.61
CA HIS A 158 5.70 -4.12 20.22
C HIS A 158 4.30 -3.63 19.82
N GLU A 159 3.76 -2.65 20.55
CA GLU A 159 2.41 -2.13 20.30
C GLU A 159 2.34 -1.28 19.02
N VAL A 160 3.42 -0.54 18.73
CA VAL A 160 3.53 0.25 17.50
C VAL A 160 3.64 -0.67 16.28
N MET A 161 4.48 -1.72 16.34
CA MET A 161 4.58 -2.70 15.27
C MET A 161 3.28 -3.48 15.05
N ARG A 162 2.58 -3.85 16.13
CA ARG A 162 1.30 -4.55 16.04
C ARG A 162 0.21 -3.70 15.37
N ALA A 163 0.30 -2.37 15.50
CA ALA A 163 -0.64 -1.45 14.85
C ALA A 163 -0.39 -1.29 13.34
N GLU A 164 0.77 -1.69 12.83
CA GLU A 164 1.18 -1.47 11.44
C GLU A 164 1.31 -2.74 10.61
N VAL A 165 1.47 -3.92 11.24
CA VAL A 165 1.58 -5.18 10.49
C VAL A 165 0.20 -5.61 9.98
N PRO A 166 -0.05 -5.58 8.65
CA PRO A 166 -1.35 -5.91 8.10
C PRO A 166 -1.63 -7.41 8.15
N GLY A 167 -2.83 -7.75 8.62
CA GLY A 167 -3.37 -9.10 8.61
C GLY A 167 -3.35 -9.82 9.96
N PRO A 168 -4.13 -10.91 10.10
CA PRO A 168 -4.12 -11.72 11.30
C PRO A 168 -2.76 -12.41 11.46
N VAL A 169 -2.11 -12.19 12.62
CA VAL A 169 -0.79 -12.75 12.93
C VAL A 169 -0.92 -14.22 13.32
N PHE A 170 -0.47 -15.11 12.45
CA PHE A 170 -0.40 -16.55 12.73
C PHE A 170 1.03 -16.97 13.05
N GLY A 171 1.25 -17.46 14.28
CA GLY A 171 2.48 -18.15 14.68
C GLY A 171 3.39 -17.39 15.65
N LYS A 172 3.87 -18.13 16.64
CA LYS A 172 4.87 -17.70 17.62
C LYS A 172 6.27 -17.71 17.00
N VAL A 173 6.62 -16.75 16.18
CA VAL A 173 8.01 -16.57 15.74
C VAL A 173 8.48 -15.19 16.18
N VAL A 174 8.69 -15.02 17.48
CA VAL A 174 9.32 -13.79 17.95
C VAL A 174 10.08 -13.99 19.24
N ALA A 175 11.35 -14.34 19.13
CA ALA A 175 12.27 -14.16 20.24
C ALA A 175 12.89 -12.75 20.27
N LYS A 176 12.94 -12.03 19.11
CA LYS A 176 13.44 -10.63 19.01
C LYS A 176 12.79 -9.93 17.83
N LEU A 177 11.64 -9.28 18.03
CA LEU A 177 10.87 -8.53 17.03
C LEU A 177 11.73 -7.59 16.18
N LYS A 178 12.69 -6.88 16.79
CA LYS A 178 13.60 -5.97 16.10
C LYS A 178 14.45 -6.70 15.04
N ASN A 179 15.01 -7.84 15.37
CA ASN A 179 15.88 -8.59 14.44
C ASN A 179 15.06 -9.15 13.26
N THR A 180 13.82 -9.60 13.53
CA THR A 180 12.93 -10.10 12.47
C THR A 180 12.54 -8.97 11.51
N ALA A 181 12.14 -7.80 12.02
CA ALA A 181 11.82 -6.65 11.20
C ALA A 181 13.03 -6.20 10.35
N GLN A 182 14.22 -6.17 10.92
CA GLN A 182 15.44 -5.83 10.17
C GLN A 182 15.73 -6.83 9.04
N ILE A 183 15.57 -8.13 9.29
CA ILE A 183 15.79 -9.17 8.26
C ILE A 183 14.76 -9.01 7.13
N LEU A 184 13.47 -8.83 7.45
CA LEU A 184 12.42 -8.64 6.45
C LEU A 184 12.70 -7.37 5.62
N TYR A 185 13.19 -6.31 6.26
CA TYR A 185 13.56 -5.07 5.57
C TYR A 185 14.76 -5.27 4.62
N ILE A 186 15.77 -6.04 5.05
CA ILE A 186 16.92 -6.40 4.21
C ILE A 186 16.44 -7.22 3.00
N ILE A 187 15.57 -8.20 3.20
CA ILE A 187 14.96 -8.99 2.11
C ILE A 187 14.28 -8.06 1.12
N TYR A 188 13.43 -7.15 1.60
CA TYR A 188 12.70 -6.19 0.79
C TYR A 188 13.64 -5.32 -0.06
N LEU A 189 14.64 -4.69 0.57
CA LEU A 189 15.61 -3.85 -0.14
C LEU A 189 16.46 -4.64 -1.13
N THR A 190 16.83 -5.87 -0.79
CA THR A 190 17.57 -6.75 -1.71
C THR A 190 16.74 -7.10 -2.93
N MET A 191 15.45 -7.47 -2.74
CA MET A 191 14.53 -7.74 -3.84
C MET A 191 14.31 -6.48 -4.70
N PHE A 192 14.16 -5.30 -4.08
CA PHE A 192 14.06 -4.02 -4.79
C PHE A 192 15.28 -3.76 -5.69
N VAL A 193 16.50 -3.90 -5.15
CA VAL A 193 17.73 -3.68 -5.92
C VAL A 193 17.84 -4.68 -7.08
N ILE A 194 17.57 -5.96 -6.83
CA ILE A 194 17.57 -6.99 -7.88
C ILE A 194 16.55 -6.63 -8.97
N PHE A 195 15.35 -6.22 -8.58
CA PHE A 195 14.29 -5.85 -9.53
C PHE A 195 14.68 -4.64 -10.38
N ALA A 196 15.25 -3.57 -9.77
CA ALA A 196 15.74 -2.41 -10.48
C ALA A 196 16.85 -2.76 -11.49
N VAL A 197 17.81 -3.62 -11.09
CA VAL A 197 18.90 -4.07 -11.97
C VAL A 197 18.36 -4.88 -13.15
N ILE A 198 17.39 -5.78 -12.91
CA ILE A 198 16.77 -6.56 -13.99
C ILE A 198 16.05 -5.64 -14.98
N LEU A 199 15.27 -4.65 -14.52
CA LEU A 199 14.58 -3.68 -15.39
C LEU A 199 15.58 -2.87 -16.22
N TRP A 200 16.68 -2.44 -15.63
CA TRP A 200 17.76 -1.75 -16.34
C TRP A 200 18.38 -2.64 -17.42
N LEU A 201 18.67 -3.89 -17.11
CA LEU A 201 19.21 -4.87 -18.08
C LEU A 201 18.20 -5.19 -19.20
N CYS A 202 16.89 -5.04 -18.95
CA CYS A 202 15.84 -5.18 -19.96
C CYS A 202 15.72 -3.96 -20.89
N GLY A 203 16.51 -2.90 -20.68
CA GLY A 203 16.59 -1.74 -21.56
C GLY A 203 15.92 -0.46 -21.05
N MET A 204 15.43 -0.42 -19.81
CA MET A 204 14.98 0.83 -19.19
C MET A 204 16.17 1.75 -18.87
N SER A 205 15.96 3.07 -18.88
CA SER A 205 16.93 4.00 -18.32
C SER A 205 17.20 3.71 -16.83
N ILE A 206 18.34 4.11 -16.29
CA ILE A 206 18.64 3.93 -14.86
C ILE A 206 17.57 4.60 -14.00
N PHE A 207 17.15 5.82 -14.36
CA PHE A 207 16.13 6.56 -13.63
C PHE A 207 14.78 5.84 -13.66
N ASP A 208 14.31 5.43 -14.85
CA ASP A 208 13.03 4.75 -15.01
C ASP A 208 13.01 3.40 -14.29
N SER A 209 14.12 2.64 -14.37
CA SER A 209 14.24 1.34 -13.71
C SER A 209 14.15 1.46 -12.18
N ILE A 210 14.77 2.50 -11.61
CA ILE A 210 14.70 2.76 -10.16
C ILE A 210 13.28 3.17 -9.77
N ILE A 211 12.63 4.10 -10.51
CA ILE A 211 11.26 4.56 -10.23
C ILE A 211 10.27 3.42 -10.36
N THR A 212 10.33 2.66 -11.46
CA THR A 212 9.44 1.51 -11.68
C THR A 212 9.64 0.43 -10.62
N ALA A 213 10.90 0.19 -10.24
CA ALA A 213 11.19 -0.76 -9.16
C ALA A 213 10.67 -0.28 -7.80
N MET A 214 10.73 1.02 -7.48
CA MET A 214 10.13 1.59 -6.27
C MET A 214 8.61 1.41 -6.25
N GLY A 215 7.95 1.70 -7.38
CA GLY A 215 6.52 1.51 -7.55
C GLY A 215 6.11 0.05 -7.42
N GLY A 216 6.85 -0.87 -8.04
CA GLY A 216 6.60 -2.31 -7.98
C GLY A 216 6.91 -2.93 -6.62
N ALA A 217 8.04 -2.55 -5.99
CA ALA A 217 8.43 -3.07 -4.68
C ALA A 217 7.47 -2.62 -3.58
N GLY A 218 7.08 -1.34 -3.59
CA GLY A 218 6.07 -0.82 -2.69
C GLY A 218 4.66 -1.30 -3.02
N THR A 219 4.45 -1.90 -4.21
CA THR A 219 3.13 -2.21 -4.79
C THR A 219 2.24 -0.96 -4.88
N GLY A 220 2.82 0.15 -5.38
CA GLY A 220 2.13 1.43 -5.43
C GLY A 220 1.88 1.99 -6.83
N GLY A 221 2.63 1.55 -7.86
CA GLY A 221 2.31 1.77 -9.26
C GLY A 221 2.54 3.16 -9.84
N PHE A 222 3.13 4.11 -9.11
CA PHE A 222 3.53 5.36 -9.73
C PHE A 222 4.57 5.12 -10.82
N ALA A 223 4.33 5.71 -11.98
CA ALA A 223 5.19 5.62 -13.16
C ALA A 223 5.75 6.99 -13.56
N VAL A 224 6.78 6.97 -14.39
CA VAL A 224 7.38 8.18 -14.97
C VAL A 224 6.48 8.77 -16.06
N TYR A 225 5.85 7.92 -16.84
CA TYR A 225 5.05 8.30 -18.02
C TYR A 225 3.55 8.06 -17.77
N ASN A 226 2.69 8.83 -18.45
CA ASN A 226 1.23 8.74 -18.31
C ASN A 226 0.68 7.39 -18.77
N ASP A 227 1.27 6.79 -19.79
CA ASP A 227 0.94 5.46 -20.30
C ASP A 227 1.62 4.32 -19.52
N SER A 228 2.29 4.64 -18.42
CA SER A 228 2.88 3.71 -17.46
C SER A 228 3.82 2.69 -18.14
N ILE A 229 3.59 1.38 -17.96
CA ILE A 229 4.45 0.32 -18.53
C ILE A 229 4.25 0.18 -20.05
N ALA A 230 3.11 0.62 -20.60
CA ALA A 230 2.87 0.62 -22.03
C ALA A 230 3.90 1.46 -22.80
N HIS A 231 4.46 2.51 -22.19
CA HIS A 231 5.46 3.40 -22.78
C HIS A 231 6.68 2.68 -23.35
N TYR A 232 7.12 1.61 -22.71
CA TYR A 232 8.36 0.91 -23.09
C TYR A 232 8.20 0.01 -24.31
N HIS A 233 6.99 -0.28 -24.78
CA HIS A 233 6.69 -1.15 -25.93
C HIS A 233 7.48 -2.47 -25.94
N SER A 234 7.75 -3.06 -24.77
CA SER A 234 8.58 -4.25 -24.58
C SER A 234 7.84 -5.34 -23.81
N ASP A 235 7.65 -6.48 -24.46
CA ASP A 235 7.04 -7.65 -23.81
C ASP A 235 7.91 -8.17 -22.65
N LEU A 236 9.24 -8.09 -22.80
CA LEU A 236 10.16 -8.52 -21.75
C LEU A 236 10.00 -7.68 -20.48
N ILE A 237 9.96 -6.35 -20.62
CA ILE A 237 9.72 -5.44 -19.51
C ILE A 237 8.36 -5.71 -18.87
N THR A 238 7.32 -5.90 -19.70
CA THR A 238 5.97 -6.22 -19.23
C THR A 238 5.95 -7.49 -18.36
N TYR A 239 6.56 -8.58 -18.81
CA TYR A 239 6.61 -9.83 -18.02
C TYR A 239 7.48 -9.70 -16.76
N VAL A 240 8.60 -8.98 -16.82
CA VAL A 240 9.46 -8.73 -15.65
C VAL A 240 8.70 -7.92 -14.60
N VAL A 241 7.96 -6.88 -15.00
CA VAL A 241 7.14 -6.09 -14.08
C VAL A 241 6.02 -6.95 -13.49
N THR A 242 5.33 -7.75 -14.33
CA THR A 242 4.26 -8.64 -13.88
C THR A 242 4.72 -9.63 -12.81
N VAL A 243 5.82 -10.32 -13.08
CA VAL A 243 6.38 -11.31 -12.14
C VAL A 243 6.94 -10.60 -10.90
N GLY A 244 7.62 -9.47 -11.08
CA GLY A 244 8.16 -8.67 -9.99
C GLY A 244 7.07 -8.25 -9.01
N THR A 245 5.98 -7.66 -9.49
CA THR A 245 4.86 -7.24 -8.63
C THR A 245 4.20 -8.41 -7.92
N LEU A 246 3.98 -9.56 -8.62
CA LEU A 246 3.45 -10.77 -7.99
C LEU A 246 4.33 -11.24 -6.83
N LEU A 247 5.65 -11.20 -6.97
CA LEU A 247 6.58 -11.59 -5.90
C LEU A 247 6.48 -10.65 -4.69
N PHE A 248 6.33 -9.34 -4.89
CA PHE A 248 6.14 -8.40 -3.78
C PHE A 248 4.75 -8.54 -3.13
N GLY A 249 3.75 -9.08 -3.82
CA GLY A 249 2.44 -9.44 -3.28
C GLY A 249 2.42 -10.69 -2.40
N VAL A 250 3.52 -11.44 -2.30
CA VAL A 250 3.68 -12.63 -1.44
C VAL A 250 4.09 -12.23 -0.03
N ASN A 251 3.66 -13.01 0.96
CA ASN A 251 4.04 -12.83 2.36
C ASN A 251 5.57 -12.91 2.55
N PHE A 252 6.18 -11.82 3.05
CA PHE A 252 7.64 -11.73 3.26
C PHE A 252 8.20 -12.75 4.25
N ASN A 253 7.39 -13.25 5.20
CA ASN A 253 7.83 -14.32 6.09
C ASN A 253 8.16 -15.62 5.32
N LEU A 254 7.54 -15.86 4.16
CA LEU A 254 7.83 -17.04 3.33
C LEU A 254 9.23 -16.94 2.71
N TYR A 255 9.68 -15.75 2.33
CA TYR A 255 11.07 -15.54 1.87
C TYR A 255 12.08 -15.78 2.98
N PHE A 256 11.74 -15.41 4.22
CA PHE A 256 12.58 -15.75 5.37
C PHE A 256 12.73 -17.25 5.56
N TYR A 257 11.66 -18.06 5.33
CA TYR A 257 11.78 -19.53 5.36
C TYR A 257 12.67 -20.08 4.24
N ILE A 258 12.70 -19.45 3.05
CA ILE A 258 13.63 -19.81 1.97
C ILE A 258 15.08 -19.59 2.42
N LEU A 259 15.39 -18.46 3.06
CA LEU A 259 16.73 -18.17 3.61
C LEU A 259 17.15 -19.17 4.67
N LEU A 260 16.21 -19.68 5.47
CA LEU A 260 16.43 -20.74 6.45
C LEU A 260 16.52 -22.15 5.81
N ARG A 261 16.54 -22.28 4.49
CA ARG A 261 16.51 -23.52 3.70
C ARG A 261 15.30 -24.41 3.98
N LYS A 262 14.19 -23.83 4.46
CA LYS A 262 12.92 -24.51 4.72
C LYS A 262 11.94 -24.34 3.56
N ILE A 263 12.38 -24.63 2.34
CA ILE A 263 11.63 -24.40 1.08
C ILE A 263 10.27 -25.13 1.09
N LYS A 264 10.16 -26.27 1.76
CA LYS A 264 8.91 -27.02 1.88
C LYS A 264 7.77 -26.18 2.48
N PHE A 265 8.07 -25.35 3.50
CA PHE A 265 7.07 -24.47 4.12
C PHE A 265 6.57 -23.39 3.18
N PHE A 266 7.42 -22.88 2.26
CA PHE A 266 7.01 -21.93 1.25
C PHE A 266 5.91 -22.50 0.34
N PHE A 267 6.12 -23.67 -0.24
CA PHE A 267 5.15 -24.28 -1.17
C PHE A 267 3.93 -24.92 -0.49
N GLN A 268 3.98 -25.20 0.81
CA GLN A 268 2.87 -25.78 1.56
C GLN A 268 1.92 -24.73 2.13
N ASP A 269 2.28 -23.44 2.10
CA ASP A 269 1.44 -22.36 2.61
C ASP A 269 0.11 -22.28 1.83
N GLU A 270 -1.01 -22.31 2.56
CA GLU A 270 -2.35 -22.30 1.98
C GLU A 270 -2.68 -20.95 1.36
N GLU A 271 -2.23 -19.84 1.98
CA GLU A 271 -2.47 -18.50 1.47
C GLU A 271 -1.76 -18.29 0.14
N LEU A 272 -0.49 -18.69 0.03
CA LEU A 272 0.29 -18.62 -1.20
C LEU A 272 -0.38 -19.39 -2.34
N ARG A 273 -0.81 -20.61 -2.09
CA ARG A 273 -1.50 -21.43 -3.10
C ARG A 273 -2.82 -20.80 -3.52
N THR A 274 -3.59 -20.27 -2.57
CA THR A 274 -4.85 -19.60 -2.86
C THR A 274 -4.63 -18.32 -3.68
N TYR A 275 -3.60 -17.53 -3.32
CA TYR A 275 -3.21 -16.33 -4.06
C TYR A 275 -2.91 -16.63 -5.53
N PHE A 276 -2.02 -17.61 -5.83
CA PHE A 276 -1.72 -17.98 -7.20
C PHE A 276 -2.90 -18.67 -7.93
N ALA A 277 -3.76 -19.39 -7.21
CA ALA A 277 -4.98 -19.95 -7.80
C ALA A 277 -5.94 -18.84 -8.24
N ILE A 278 -6.13 -17.78 -7.43
CA ILE A 278 -6.95 -16.62 -7.79
C ILE A 278 -6.36 -15.94 -9.04
N VAL A 279 -5.05 -15.71 -9.08
CA VAL A 279 -4.38 -15.14 -10.26
C VAL A 279 -4.63 -15.99 -11.50
N ALA A 280 -4.40 -17.29 -11.42
CA ALA A 280 -4.56 -18.19 -12.58
C ALA A 280 -6.01 -18.27 -13.07
N ILE A 281 -6.97 -18.39 -12.14
CA ILE A 281 -8.40 -18.46 -12.49
C ILE A 281 -8.87 -17.15 -13.13
N SER A 282 -8.55 -16.01 -12.52
CA SER A 282 -8.95 -14.69 -13.02
C SER A 282 -8.33 -14.41 -14.39
N THR A 283 -7.04 -14.71 -14.57
CA THR A 283 -6.36 -14.59 -15.87
C THR A 283 -7.04 -15.47 -16.92
N GLY A 284 -7.32 -16.73 -16.61
CA GLY A 284 -7.99 -17.64 -17.54
C GLY A 284 -9.39 -17.15 -17.95
N LEU A 285 -10.20 -16.68 -17.00
CA LEU A 285 -11.54 -16.15 -17.27
C LEU A 285 -11.48 -14.89 -18.16
N ILE A 286 -10.53 -13.98 -17.88
CA ILE A 286 -10.36 -12.76 -18.68
C ILE A 286 -9.88 -13.10 -20.08
N ILE A 287 -8.90 -14.02 -20.26
CA ILE A 287 -8.44 -14.47 -21.58
C ILE A 287 -9.61 -14.92 -22.45
N LEU A 288 -10.49 -15.78 -21.91
CA LEU A 288 -11.66 -16.28 -22.64
C LEU A 288 -12.59 -15.15 -23.09
N ASN A 289 -12.70 -14.09 -22.29
CA ASN A 289 -13.61 -12.97 -22.54
C ASN A 289 -13.04 -11.92 -23.51
N ILE A 290 -11.70 -11.66 -23.47
CA ILE A 290 -11.06 -10.65 -24.33
C ILE A 290 -10.45 -11.23 -25.60
N PHE A 291 -10.48 -12.56 -25.80
CA PHE A 291 -9.92 -13.21 -26.98
C PHE A 291 -10.51 -12.66 -28.29
N GLY A 292 -11.80 -12.31 -28.29
CA GLY A 292 -12.48 -11.68 -29.43
C GLY A 292 -11.97 -10.26 -29.78
N ILE A 293 -11.25 -9.59 -28.87
CA ILE A 293 -10.67 -8.25 -29.08
C ILE A 293 -9.29 -8.37 -29.71
N TYR A 294 -8.44 -9.21 -29.14
CA TYR A 294 -7.03 -9.31 -29.55
C TYR A 294 -6.79 -10.34 -30.65
N HIS A 295 -7.71 -11.31 -30.84
CA HIS A 295 -7.62 -12.40 -31.83
C HIS A 295 -6.31 -13.20 -31.76
N ASN A 296 -5.55 -13.06 -30.67
CA ASN A 296 -4.26 -13.70 -30.42
C ASN A 296 -4.17 -14.14 -28.96
N LEU A 297 -3.87 -15.42 -28.73
CA LEU A 297 -3.78 -16.00 -27.39
C LEU A 297 -2.60 -15.40 -26.59
N ALA A 298 -1.47 -15.13 -27.25
CA ALA A 298 -0.29 -14.55 -26.60
C ALA A 298 -0.56 -13.13 -26.06
N ASP A 299 -1.21 -12.29 -26.87
CA ASP A 299 -1.58 -10.94 -26.46
C ASP A 299 -2.69 -10.97 -25.39
N SER A 300 -3.71 -11.80 -25.58
CA SER A 300 -4.76 -11.98 -24.57
C SER A 300 -4.18 -12.45 -23.23
N PHE A 301 -3.22 -13.37 -23.24
CA PHE A 301 -2.51 -13.80 -22.03
C PHE A 301 -1.68 -12.67 -21.42
N LYS A 302 -0.87 -11.97 -22.22
CA LYS A 302 0.00 -10.87 -21.78
C LYS A 302 -0.80 -9.80 -21.03
N TYR A 303 -1.83 -9.27 -21.69
CA TYR A 303 -2.65 -8.20 -21.10
C TYR A 303 -3.45 -8.67 -19.89
N SER A 304 -4.10 -9.86 -19.98
CA SER A 304 -4.84 -10.40 -18.83
C SER A 304 -3.96 -10.67 -17.63
N PHE A 305 -2.80 -11.31 -17.83
CA PHE A 305 -1.89 -11.67 -16.75
C PHE A 305 -1.27 -10.44 -16.10
N PHE A 306 -0.95 -9.42 -16.90
CA PHE A 306 -0.46 -8.14 -16.36
C PHE A 306 -1.53 -7.46 -15.51
N GLU A 307 -2.75 -7.22 -16.05
CA GLU A 307 -3.80 -6.48 -15.34
C GLU A 307 -4.27 -7.23 -14.08
N VAL A 308 -4.45 -8.55 -14.15
CA VAL A 308 -4.77 -9.36 -12.97
C VAL A 308 -3.68 -9.22 -11.91
N SER A 309 -2.40 -9.30 -12.31
CA SER A 309 -1.27 -9.24 -11.40
C SER A 309 -1.17 -7.86 -10.74
N THR A 310 -1.27 -6.79 -11.52
CA THR A 310 -1.15 -5.42 -11.00
C THR A 310 -2.31 -5.04 -10.09
N ILE A 311 -3.52 -5.54 -10.35
CA ILE A 311 -4.71 -5.27 -9.52
C ILE A 311 -4.71 -6.10 -8.23
N ILE A 312 -4.44 -7.42 -8.29
CA ILE A 312 -4.46 -8.24 -7.06
C ILE A 312 -3.32 -7.89 -6.10
N THR A 313 -2.16 -7.49 -6.62
CA THR A 313 -1.04 -7.02 -5.82
C THR A 313 -1.23 -5.60 -5.31
N THR A 314 -2.33 -4.95 -5.72
CA THR A 314 -2.61 -3.54 -5.44
C THR A 314 -1.48 -2.61 -5.90
N THR A 315 -0.80 -2.98 -7.00
CA THR A 315 0.27 -2.15 -7.59
C THR A 315 -0.29 -1.05 -8.49
N GLY A 316 -1.23 -1.39 -9.38
CA GLY A 316 -1.92 -0.40 -10.20
C GLY A 316 -1.13 0.14 -11.40
N PHE A 317 -0.07 -0.51 -11.87
CA PHE A 317 0.55 -0.16 -13.16
C PHE A 317 -0.42 -0.39 -14.32
N GLY A 318 -0.39 0.49 -15.33
CA GLY A 318 -1.17 0.38 -16.55
C GLY A 318 -0.37 -0.21 -17.72
N LEU A 319 -1.01 -1.05 -18.51
CA LEU A 319 -0.46 -1.58 -19.76
C LEU A 319 -1.42 -1.38 -20.95
N THR A 320 -2.72 -1.37 -20.68
CA THR A 320 -3.75 -1.25 -21.71
C THR A 320 -4.95 -0.45 -21.18
N ASP A 321 -5.75 0.05 -22.11
CA ASP A 321 -6.98 0.74 -21.77
C ASP A 321 -8.10 -0.28 -21.41
N ILE A 322 -8.27 -0.52 -20.11
CA ILE A 322 -9.24 -1.46 -19.56
C ILE A 322 -10.69 -1.04 -19.88
N THR A 323 -10.94 0.25 -20.17
CA THR A 323 -12.30 0.75 -20.47
C THR A 323 -12.86 0.12 -21.74
N LYS A 324 -12.00 -0.35 -22.65
CA LYS A 324 -12.38 -1.07 -23.88
C LYS A 324 -12.69 -2.54 -23.68
N TRP A 325 -12.41 -3.07 -22.48
CA TRP A 325 -12.68 -4.47 -22.20
C TRP A 325 -14.17 -4.71 -21.92
N PRO A 326 -14.68 -5.93 -22.18
CA PRO A 326 -16.06 -6.28 -21.83
C PRO A 326 -16.31 -6.15 -20.33
N LEU A 327 -17.55 -5.81 -19.97
CA LEU A 327 -17.96 -5.59 -18.58
C LEU A 327 -17.60 -6.75 -17.65
N PHE A 328 -17.66 -8.00 -18.14
CA PHE A 328 -17.31 -9.17 -17.34
C PHE A 328 -15.83 -9.12 -16.88
N SER A 329 -14.90 -8.76 -17.77
CA SER A 329 -13.48 -8.62 -17.42
C SER A 329 -13.25 -7.46 -16.45
N GLN A 330 -13.90 -6.31 -16.66
CA GLN A 330 -13.83 -5.18 -15.73
C GLN A 330 -14.39 -5.56 -14.35
N TYR A 331 -15.47 -6.35 -14.31
CA TYR A 331 -16.07 -6.83 -13.06
C TYR A 331 -15.14 -7.80 -12.30
N ILE A 332 -14.44 -8.70 -13.00
CA ILE A 332 -13.42 -9.56 -12.37
C ILE A 332 -12.32 -8.69 -11.75
N LEU A 333 -11.81 -7.68 -12.49
CA LEU A 333 -10.80 -6.77 -11.95
C LEU A 333 -11.32 -6.01 -10.72
N LEU A 334 -12.58 -5.54 -10.75
CA LEU A 334 -13.22 -4.90 -9.60
C LEU A 334 -13.29 -5.85 -8.38
N LEU A 335 -13.63 -7.11 -8.58
CA LEU A 335 -13.62 -8.11 -7.49
C LEU A 335 -12.22 -8.32 -6.91
N LEU A 336 -11.19 -8.35 -7.77
CA LEU A 336 -9.80 -8.46 -7.31
C LEU A 336 -9.35 -7.24 -6.50
N MET A 337 -9.88 -6.03 -6.81
CA MET A 337 -9.63 -4.82 -6.01
C MET A 337 -10.06 -4.98 -4.55
N PHE A 338 -11.09 -5.77 -4.27
CA PHE A 338 -11.54 -6.04 -2.90
C PHE A 338 -10.72 -7.11 -2.20
N ILE A 339 -10.11 -8.05 -2.93
CA ILE A 339 -9.35 -9.16 -2.34
C ILE A 339 -7.96 -8.68 -1.88
N GLY A 340 -7.18 -8.11 -2.80
CA GLY A 340 -5.80 -7.68 -2.54
C GLY A 340 -4.79 -8.83 -2.46
N GLY A 341 -3.57 -8.54 -1.97
CA GLY A 341 -2.48 -9.51 -1.87
C GLY A 341 -2.47 -10.34 -0.59
N SER A 342 -1.34 -11.04 -0.35
CA SER A 342 -1.16 -11.86 0.85
C SER A 342 -0.94 -11.00 2.11
N ALA A 343 -1.32 -11.50 3.27
CA ALA A 343 -0.98 -10.87 4.53
C ALA A 343 0.54 -10.87 4.74
N GLY A 344 1.08 -9.78 5.31
CA GLY A 344 2.53 -9.64 5.50
C GLY A 344 3.32 -9.42 4.19
N SER A 345 2.65 -8.99 3.12
CA SER A 345 3.23 -8.43 1.90
C SER A 345 3.15 -6.91 1.90
N THR A 346 3.72 -6.27 0.87
CA THR A 346 3.58 -4.82 0.65
C THR A 346 2.19 -4.43 0.12
N ALA A 347 1.45 -5.38 -0.46
CA ALA A 347 0.13 -5.16 -1.04
C ALA A 347 -0.91 -4.67 -0.01
N GLY A 348 -1.86 -3.88 -0.47
CA GLY A 348 -3.05 -3.44 0.25
C GLY A 348 -4.22 -4.44 0.21
N GLY A 349 -5.44 -3.94 0.31
CA GLY A 349 -6.68 -4.70 0.20
C GLY A 349 -7.09 -5.46 1.45
N PHE A 350 -8.20 -6.21 1.33
CA PHE A 350 -8.79 -7.00 2.42
C PHE A 350 -7.89 -8.17 2.88
N LYS A 351 -7.00 -8.64 2.01
CA LYS A 351 -6.06 -9.76 2.14
C LYS A 351 -6.65 -11.13 1.81
N VAL A 352 -5.89 -11.89 1.02
CA VAL A 352 -6.26 -13.26 0.60
C VAL A 352 -6.60 -14.15 1.81
N ILE A 353 -5.82 -14.06 2.89
CA ILE A 353 -6.06 -14.88 4.09
C ILE A 353 -7.44 -14.63 4.72
N ARG A 354 -7.90 -13.37 4.79
CA ARG A 354 -9.23 -13.05 5.33
C ARG A 354 -10.34 -13.56 4.43
N ALA A 355 -10.20 -13.39 3.10
CA ALA A 355 -11.15 -13.94 2.12
C ALA A 355 -11.24 -15.47 2.26
N MET A 356 -10.09 -16.16 2.41
CA MET A 356 -10.04 -17.60 2.62
C MET A 356 -10.69 -18.02 3.96
N ILE A 357 -10.47 -17.28 5.04
CA ILE A 357 -11.11 -17.57 6.34
C ILE A 357 -12.63 -17.45 6.21
N ILE A 358 -13.13 -16.39 5.58
CA ILE A 358 -14.57 -16.18 5.38
C ILE A 358 -15.18 -17.31 4.55
N ALA A 359 -14.53 -17.70 3.44
CA ALA A 359 -14.98 -18.81 2.62
C ALA A 359 -15.03 -20.14 3.41
N LYS A 360 -14.03 -20.41 4.26
CA LYS A 360 -14.01 -21.59 5.15
C LYS A 360 -15.09 -21.52 6.23
N ILE A 361 -15.36 -20.32 6.80
CA ILE A 361 -16.46 -20.12 7.78
C ILE A 361 -17.81 -20.41 7.10
N ALA A 362 -18.06 -19.83 5.92
CA ALA A 362 -19.30 -20.05 5.17
C ALA A 362 -19.50 -21.52 4.83
N ARG A 363 -18.44 -22.22 4.35
CA ARG A 363 -18.48 -23.66 4.11
C ARG A 363 -18.80 -24.46 5.38
N ASN A 364 -18.14 -24.14 6.49
CA ASN A 364 -18.39 -24.85 7.75
C ASN A 364 -19.82 -24.62 8.27
N GLN A 365 -20.34 -23.41 8.09
CA GLN A 365 -21.74 -23.11 8.46
C GLN A 365 -22.75 -23.91 7.63
N THR A 366 -22.51 -24.02 6.31
CA THR A 366 -23.33 -24.86 5.43
C THR A 366 -23.26 -26.32 5.84
N LEU A 367 -22.06 -26.84 6.16
CA LEU A 367 -21.88 -28.22 6.61
C LEU A 367 -22.53 -28.47 7.98
N ALA A 368 -22.52 -27.47 8.89
CA ALA A 368 -23.17 -27.57 10.19
C ALA A 368 -24.69 -27.69 10.06
N SER A 369 -25.28 -27.02 9.05
CA SER A 369 -26.71 -27.17 8.75
C SER A 369 -27.07 -28.58 8.26
N LEU A 370 -26.14 -29.27 7.56
CA LEU A 370 -26.33 -30.64 7.11
C LEU A 370 -26.03 -31.67 8.21
N TYR A 371 -25.05 -31.38 9.09
CA TYR A 371 -24.55 -32.29 10.10
C TYR A 371 -24.48 -31.59 11.48
N PRO A 372 -25.63 -31.35 12.17
CA PRO A 372 -25.67 -30.51 13.36
C PRO A 372 -24.82 -31.02 14.54
N ASN A 373 -24.59 -32.33 14.64
CA ASN A 373 -23.83 -32.95 15.70
C ASN A 373 -22.33 -33.05 15.42
N ARG A 374 -21.85 -32.57 14.26
CA ARG A 374 -20.44 -32.65 13.86
C ARG A 374 -19.67 -31.42 14.38
N ILE A 375 -18.59 -31.66 15.12
CA ILE A 375 -17.66 -30.60 15.51
C ILE A 375 -16.83 -30.19 14.26
N LEU A 376 -17.05 -29.00 13.78
CA LEU A 376 -16.34 -28.43 12.62
C LEU A 376 -15.30 -27.43 13.13
N SER A 377 -14.03 -27.81 13.07
CA SER A 377 -12.90 -26.90 13.34
C SER A 377 -12.38 -26.30 12.04
N LEU A 378 -12.02 -25.01 12.08
CA LEU A 378 -11.40 -24.34 10.95
C LEU A 378 -9.88 -24.46 11.08
N HIS A 379 -9.22 -24.91 10.01
CA HIS A 379 -7.77 -25.08 9.96
C HIS A 379 -7.16 -24.17 8.89
N ILE A 380 -5.98 -23.63 9.22
CA ILE A 380 -5.11 -22.91 8.31
C ILE A 380 -3.68 -23.40 8.51
N ASN A 381 -3.00 -23.80 7.44
CA ASN A 381 -1.66 -24.38 7.49
C ASN A 381 -1.55 -25.53 8.50
N GLY A 382 -2.60 -26.36 8.59
CA GLY A 382 -2.66 -27.49 9.52
C GLY A 382 -2.95 -27.14 10.99
N SER A 383 -3.05 -25.85 11.32
CA SER A 383 -3.34 -25.39 12.70
C SER A 383 -4.81 -24.99 12.85
N VAL A 384 -5.42 -25.32 14.00
CA VAL A 384 -6.79 -24.91 14.31
C VAL A 384 -6.84 -23.41 14.55
N LEU A 385 -7.74 -22.72 13.84
CA LEU A 385 -8.00 -21.29 14.04
C LEU A 385 -8.97 -21.10 15.21
N ASP A 386 -8.56 -20.31 16.19
CA ASP A 386 -9.37 -19.99 17.36
C ASP A 386 -10.63 -19.16 16.98
N LYS A 387 -11.67 -19.26 17.79
CA LYS A 387 -12.95 -18.57 17.56
C LYS A 387 -12.80 -17.04 17.65
N GLU A 388 -11.89 -16.55 18.48
CA GLU A 388 -11.66 -15.12 18.65
C GLU A 388 -11.12 -14.49 17.34
N THR A 389 -10.13 -15.13 16.70
CA THR A 389 -9.62 -14.72 15.40
C THR A 389 -10.69 -14.78 14.30
N GLN A 390 -11.53 -15.85 14.29
CA GLN A 390 -12.65 -15.95 13.34
C GLN A 390 -13.63 -14.77 13.50
N HIS A 391 -14.03 -14.48 14.75
CA HIS A 391 -14.92 -13.34 15.03
C HIS A 391 -14.26 -11.99 14.71
N SER A 392 -12.96 -11.85 14.93
CA SER A 392 -12.22 -10.62 14.57
C SER A 392 -12.27 -10.35 13.07
N VAL A 393 -12.09 -11.39 12.24
CA VAL A 393 -12.19 -11.27 10.77
C VAL A 393 -13.60 -10.86 10.33
N LEU A 394 -14.65 -11.43 10.93
CA LEU A 394 -16.04 -11.07 10.61
C LEU A 394 -16.37 -9.62 11.05
N LYS A 395 -15.90 -9.19 12.23
CA LYS A 395 -16.05 -7.80 12.69
C LYS A 395 -15.33 -6.83 11.76
N TYR A 396 -14.11 -7.19 11.31
CA TYR A 396 -13.36 -6.38 10.35
C TYR A 396 -14.12 -6.26 9.02
N LEU A 397 -14.68 -7.36 8.49
CA LEU A 397 -15.49 -7.35 7.28
C LEU A 397 -16.69 -6.39 7.41
N ALA A 398 -17.39 -6.43 8.55
CA ALA A 398 -18.56 -5.56 8.77
C ALA A 398 -18.14 -4.07 8.72
N VAL A 399 -17.07 -3.68 9.42
CA VAL A 399 -16.57 -2.29 9.41
C VAL A 399 -16.05 -1.92 8.00
N TYR A 400 -15.34 -2.83 7.34
CA TYR A 400 -14.83 -2.65 5.98
C TYR A 400 -15.97 -2.33 4.99
N VAL A 401 -17.04 -3.12 4.99
CA VAL A 401 -18.19 -2.90 4.11
C VAL A 401 -18.88 -1.57 4.41
N LEU A 402 -19.06 -1.22 5.69
CA LEU A 402 -19.66 0.07 6.08
C LEU A 402 -18.82 1.26 5.57
N ILE A 403 -17.50 1.18 5.64
CA ILE A 403 -16.62 2.25 5.14
C ILE A 403 -16.73 2.36 3.61
N ILE A 404 -16.67 1.24 2.88
CA ILE A 404 -16.82 1.25 1.41
C ILE A 404 -18.16 1.87 1.01
N LEU A 405 -19.26 1.45 1.63
CA LEU A 405 -20.58 2.02 1.35
C LEU A 405 -20.64 3.53 1.65
N SER A 406 -20.05 3.96 2.75
CA SER A 406 -19.96 5.37 3.11
C SER A 406 -19.12 6.17 2.09
N LEU A 407 -17.99 5.62 1.63
CA LEU A 407 -17.16 6.25 0.60
C LEU A 407 -17.91 6.37 -0.72
N VAL A 408 -18.54 5.29 -1.20
CA VAL A 408 -19.35 5.32 -2.43
C VAL A 408 -20.46 6.38 -2.31
N THR A 409 -21.14 6.46 -1.15
CA THR A 409 -22.19 7.46 -0.92
C THR A 409 -21.64 8.89 -1.01
N VAL A 410 -20.49 9.17 -0.41
CA VAL A 410 -19.90 10.52 -0.46
C VAL A 410 -19.38 10.85 -1.86
N LEU A 411 -18.68 9.92 -2.50
CA LEU A 411 -18.12 10.16 -3.84
C LEU A 411 -19.19 10.29 -4.92
N SER A 412 -20.39 9.71 -4.70
CA SER A 412 -21.52 9.88 -5.63
C SER A 412 -22.04 11.32 -5.72
N LEU A 413 -21.68 12.20 -4.77
CA LEU A 413 -22.02 13.63 -4.82
C LEU A 413 -21.33 14.35 -6.00
N ASP A 414 -20.24 13.78 -6.53
CA ASP A 414 -19.52 14.35 -7.68
C ASP A 414 -20.16 13.99 -9.04
N ASN A 415 -21.30 13.29 -9.04
CA ASN A 415 -22.09 12.94 -10.23
C ASN A 415 -21.31 12.17 -11.31
N GLN A 416 -20.34 11.34 -10.89
CA GLN A 416 -19.63 10.40 -11.77
C GLN A 416 -20.42 9.09 -11.90
N ASP A 417 -20.10 8.31 -12.96
CA ASP A 417 -20.71 7.00 -13.18
C ASP A 417 -20.48 6.05 -12.01
N LEU A 418 -21.45 5.18 -11.73
CA LEU A 418 -21.41 4.26 -10.58
C LEU A 418 -20.15 3.35 -10.60
N LEU A 419 -19.69 2.93 -11.78
CA LEU A 419 -18.47 2.13 -11.91
C LEU A 419 -17.24 2.95 -11.49
N ILE A 420 -17.16 4.21 -11.92
CA ILE A 420 -16.06 5.14 -11.56
C ILE A 420 -16.06 5.37 -10.05
N VAL A 421 -17.21 5.71 -9.46
CA VAL A 421 -17.34 5.97 -8.02
C VAL A 421 -17.00 4.73 -7.19
N THR A 422 -17.51 3.56 -7.59
CA THR A 422 -17.25 2.31 -6.87
C THR A 422 -15.80 1.89 -6.97
N SER A 423 -15.20 2.02 -8.16
CA SER A 423 -13.77 1.72 -8.34
C SER A 423 -12.87 2.73 -7.64
N ALA A 424 -13.25 4.02 -7.59
CA ALA A 424 -12.52 5.04 -6.83
C ALA A 424 -12.52 4.73 -5.33
N ALA A 425 -13.68 4.36 -4.77
CA ALA A 425 -13.79 3.94 -3.37
C ALA A 425 -12.96 2.68 -3.10
N ALA A 426 -13.07 1.65 -3.97
CA ALA A 426 -12.30 0.42 -3.86
C ALA A 426 -10.79 0.68 -4.00
N SER A 427 -10.39 1.44 -5.01
CA SER A 427 -8.99 1.76 -5.32
C SER A 427 -8.31 2.53 -4.19
N THR A 428 -8.96 3.57 -3.68
CA THR A 428 -8.37 4.40 -2.62
C THR A 428 -8.35 3.69 -1.28
N PHE A 429 -9.42 2.97 -0.92
CA PHE A 429 -9.47 2.28 0.37
C PHE A 429 -8.63 0.99 0.41
N ASN A 430 -8.43 0.32 -0.73
CA ASN A 430 -7.59 -0.88 -0.81
C ASN A 430 -6.17 -0.60 -1.31
N ASN A 431 -5.81 0.67 -1.53
CA ASN A 431 -4.48 1.11 -1.95
C ASN A 431 -4.03 0.46 -3.27
N ILE A 432 -4.80 0.66 -4.37
CA ILE A 432 -4.57 -0.04 -5.66
C ILE A 432 -4.09 0.92 -6.75
N GLY A 433 -4.71 2.11 -6.86
CA GLY A 433 -4.33 3.18 -7.79
C GLY A 433 -5.33 3.46 -8.90
N PRO A 434 -5.58 2.57 -9.87
CA PRO A 434 -6.37 2.89 -11.06
C PRO A 434 -7.86 3.04 -10.79
N LEU A 435 -8.53 3.78 -11.69
CA LEU A 435 -9.96 3.83 -11.84
C LEU A 435 -10.42 2.80 -12.89
N LEU A 436 -11.63 2.29 -12.75
CA LEU A 436 -12.33 1.53 -13.79
C LEU A 436 -13.44 2.39 -14.38
N GLY A 437 -13.69 2.22 -15.68
CA GLY A 437 -14.74 2.96 -16.38
C GLY A 437 -14.31 4.31 -16.94
N THR A 438 -13.10 4.78 -16.63
CA THR A 438 -12.50 5.98 -17.22
C THR A 438 -10.98 5.82 -17.35
N SER A 439 -10.40 6.55 -18.29
CA SER A 439 -8.95 6.74 -18.43
C SER A 439 -8.45 8.02 -17.72
N ASP A 440 -9.36 8.79 -17.11
CA ASP A 440 -9.01 10.03 -16.43
C ASP A 440 -8.30 9.76 -15.09
N SER A 441 -7.60 10.79 -14.62
CA SER A 441 -7.02 10.79 -13.27
C SER A 441 -8.07 11.14 -12.20
N PHE A 442 -7.69 11.06 -10.92
CA PHE A 442 -8.54 11.50 -9.80
C PHE A 442 -8.79 13.03 -9.77
N ALA A 443 -8.25 13.78 -10.74
CA ALA A 443 -8.56 15.20 -10.90
C ALA A 443 -10.05 15.49 -11.12
N ILE A 444 -10.81 14.52 -11.66
CA ILE A 444 -12.26 14.63 -11.91
C ILE A 444 -13.10 14.80 -10.64
N PHE A 445 -12.56 14.44 -9.47
CA PHE A 445 -13.27 14.54 -8.20
C PHE A 445 -13.11 15.92 -7.53
N SER A 446 -14.10 16.30 -6.74
CA SER A 446 -14.08 17.54 -5.97
C SER A 446 -12.98 17.56 -4.90
N PRO A 447 -12.54 18.75 -4.43
CA PRO A 447 -11.55 18.84 -3.37
C PRO A 447 -11.96 18.11 -2.08
N LEU A 448 -13.26 18.11 -1.74
CA LEU A 448 -13.76 17.38 -0.56
C LEU A 448 -13.60 15.87 -0.74
N SER A 449 -13.99 15.34 -1.89
CA SER A 449 -13.84 13.92 -2.23
C SER A 449 -12.37 13.50 -2.23
N LYS A 450 -11.47 14.31 -2.79
CA LYS A 450 -10.01 14.06 -2.75
C LYS A 450 -9.47 14.01 -1.32
N LEU A 451 -9.90 14.95 -0.45
CA LEU A 451 -9.49 14.95 0.96
C LEU A 451 -9.96 13.67 1.67
N ILE A 452 -11.22 13.27 1.48
CA ILE A 452 -11.79 12.06 2.08
C ILE A 452 -11.09 10.81 1.53
N MET A 453 -10.81 10.74 0.23
CA MET A 453 -10.04 9.65 -0.38
C MET A 453 -8.62 9.59 0.18
N GLY A 454 -7.94 10.73 0.42
CA GLY A 454 -6.64 10.77 1.07
C GLY A 454 -6.67 10.11 2.47
N PHE A 455 -7.68 10.40 3.27
CA PHE A 455 -7.88 9.73 4.55
C PHE A 455 -8.29 8.26 4.38
N ALA A 456 -9.06 7.91 3.36
CA ALA A 456 -9.43 6.53 3.07
C ALA A 456 -8.20 5.67 2.71
N MET A 457 -7.25 6.20 1.92
CA MET A 457 -5.97 5.54 1.63
C MET A 457 -5.18 5.25 2.91
N ILE A 458 -5.11 6.22 3.83
CA ILE A 458 -4.44 6.05 5.13
C ILE A 458 -5.20 5.00 5.98
N ALA A 459 -6.54 5.03 6.00
CA ALA A 459 -7.35 4.06 6.73
C ALA A 459 -7.15 2.63 6.22
N GLY A 460 -7.12 2.44 4.91
CA GLY A 460 -6.89 1.16 4.27
C GLY A 460 -5.51 0.59 4.62
N ARG A 461 -4.46 1.44 4.56
CA ARG A 461 -3.10 1.04 4.89
C ARG A 461 -2.92 0.65 6.36
N LEU A 462 -3.57 1.36 7.27
CA LEU A 462 -3.51 1.15 8.72
C LEU A 462 -4.52 0.14 9.26
N GLU A 463 -5.21 -0.60 8.39
CA GLU A 463 -6.25 -1.54 8.80
C GLU A 463 -7.36 -0.90 9.66
N ILE A 464 -7.77 0.32 9.28
CA ILE A 464 -8.97 1.03 9.76
C ILE A 464 -8.84 1.57 11.19
N TYR A 465 -8.61 0.71 12.18
CA TYR A 465 -8.75 1.04 13.60
C TYR A 465 -7.86 2.20 14.09
N PRO A 466 -6.58 2.31 13.73
CA PRO A 466 -5.74 3.44 14.18
C PRO A 466 -6.29 4.79 13.74
N LEU A 467 -6.79 4.89 12.50
CA LEU A 467 -7.37 6.14 12.01
C LEU A 467 -8.72 6.45 12.66
N LEU A 468 -9.58 5.46 12.85
CA LEU A 468 -10.87 5.65 13.55
C LEU A 468 -10.67 6.16 14.98
N LEU A 469 -9.65 5.67 15.69
CA LEU A 469 -9.31 6.14 17.03
C LEU A 469 -8.91 7.63 17.05
N LEU A 470 -8.31 8.15 15.98
CA LEU A 470 -7.93 9.56 15.87
C LEU A 470 -9.16 10.48 15.99
N PHE A 471 -10.30 10.07 15.44
CA PHE A 471 -11.54 10.87 15.43
C PHE A 471 -12.43 10.66 16.66
N LEU A 472 -12.14 9.66 17.52
CA LEU A 472 -12.93 9.43 18.73
C LEU A 472 -12.54 10.42 19.85
N PRO A 473 -13.47 11.25 20.39
CA PRO A 473 -13.17 12.19 21.46
C PRO A 473 -12.59 11.53 22.73
N LYS A 474 -13.06 10.33 23.07
CA LYS A 474 -12.55 9.53 24.22
C LYS A 474 -11.06 9.19 24.10
N THR A 475 -10.51 9.19 22.89
CA THR A 475 -9.08 8.93 22.66
C THR A 475 -8.21 10.04 23.27
N TRP A 476 -8.68 11.26 23.25
CA TRP A 476 -7.97 12.44 23.72
C TRP A 476 -8.20 12.76 25.21
N SER A 477 -9.12 12.04 25.87
CA SER A 477 -9.40 12.20 27.29
C SER A 477 -8.26 11.62 28.15
N LYS A 478 -8.16 12.12 29.39
CA LYS A 478 -7.15 11.67 30.38
C LYS A 478 -7.55 10.39 31.12
N THR A 479 -8.74 9.86 30.89
CA THR A 479 -9.23 8.63 31.52
C THR A 479 -8.70 7.41 30.82
#